data_b48c78e73778b04abc759c79ee9ce3b2
#
_entry.id   b48c78e73778b04abc759c79ee9ce3b2
#
_cell.length_a   1.000
_cell.length_b   1.000
_cell.length_c   1.000
_cell.angle_alpha   90.00
_cell.angle_beta   90.00
_cell.angle_gamma   90.00
#
_symmetry.space_group_name_H-M   'P 1'
#
loop_
_entity.id
_entity.type
_entity.pdbx_description
1 polymer ?
#
loop_
_entity_poly.entity_id
_entity_poly.type
_entity_poly.pdbx_seq_one_letter_code
_entity_poly.pdbx_strand_id
1 'polypeptide(L)'
;MKLSKLVFISIISSTIVISGCGNSEQLTQLKKENQELKIQVEDLQKQNKELENKVAMYIPKEQKNNNKSSQEQVSQPVKLAKIAFDKSGVTEVSVTLQNTTQKTIDAVEFVILQFDNFGRPAYRFNDSSYGNVTSELTMQGNAGPNGFLKSGWTLFNTEKTTKGKVVIKQVHFTDGSVWTNNNFEKEVDAGKASFE
;
A
#
# COMPACT_ATOMS: atom_id res chain seq x y z
N MET A 1 23.97 9.05 1.67
CA MET A 1 23.04 9.97 1.00
C MET A 1 23.09 9.73 -0.50
N LYS A 2 22.20 8.93 -1.06
CA LYS A 2 22.06 8.72 -2.52
C LYS A 2 20.59 8.91 -2.86
N LEU A 3 20.30 9.97 -3.62
CA LEU A 3 18.98 10.29 -4.13
C LEU A 3 18.54 9.20 -5.13
N SER A 4 17.44 8.52 -4.82
CA SER A 4 16.72 7.70 -5.80
C SER A 4 15.97 8.64 -6.74
N LYS A 5 16.34 8.65 -8.02
CA LYS A 5 15.58 9.34 -9.07
C LYS A 5 14.33 8.53 -9.36
N LEU A 6 13.19 9.00 -8.81
CA LEU A 6 11.87 8.56 -9.24
C LEU A 6 11.65 9.06 -10.68
N VAL A 7 11.60 8.15 -11.62
CA VAL A 7 11.19 8.44 -13.00
C VAL A 7 9.66 8.40 -13.01
N PHE A 8 9.04 9.57 -13.05
CA PHE A 8 7.60 9.70 -13.30
C PHE A 8 7.34 9.43 -14.79
N ILE A 9 6.71 8.31 -15.09
CA ILE A 9 6.16 8.06 -16.42
C ILE A 9 4.82 8.77 -16.50
N SER A 10 4.80 9.96 -17.12
CA SER A 10 3.56 10.65 -17.48
C SER A 10 2.87 9.88 -18.61
N ILE A 11 1.78 9.19 -18.29
CA ILE A 11 0.88 8.61 -19.28
C ILE A 11 0.02 9.77 -19.81
N ILE A 12 0.36 10.27 -20.98
CA ILE A 12 -0.46 11.23 -21.72
C ILE A 12 -1.61 10.45 -22.38
N SER A 13 -2.79 10.50 -21.76
CA SER A 13 -4.00 9.98 -22.35
C SER A 13 -4.52 10.94 -23.43
N SER A 14 -4.15 10.68 -24.69
CA SER A 14 -4.70 11.39 -25.84
C SER A 14 -6.10 10.84 -26.14
N THR A 15 -7.14 11.59 -25.81
CA THR A 15 -8.51 11.33 -26.25
C THR A 15 -8.59 11.61 -27.76
N ILE A 16 -8.65 10.54 -28.58
CA ILE A 16 -8.87 10.63 -30.00
C ILE A 16 -10.38 10.69 -30.27
N VAL A 17 -10.86 11.86 -30.71
CA VAL A 17 -12.19 12.03 -31.27
C VAL A 17 -12.20 11.41 -32.65
N ILE A 18 -12.93 10.32 -32.84
CA ILE A 18 -13.08 9.65 -34.14
C ILE A 18 -14.18 10.35 -34.91
N SER A 19 -13.81 11.30 -35.79
CA SER A 19 -14.65 11.78 -36.87
C SER A 19 -14.33 10.95 -38.13
N GLY A 20 -15.35 10.36 -38.72
CA GLY A 20 -15.22 9.35 -39.73
C GLY A 20 -14.53 9.78 -41.04
N CYS A 21 -14.08 8.77 -41.78
CA CYS A 21 -13.54 8.72 -43.15
C CYS A 21 -12.09 9.13 -43.36
N GLY A 22 -11.23 8.13 -43.53
CA GLY A 22 -9.97 8.23 -44.26
C GLY A 22 -8.73 8.36 -43.39
N ASN A 23 -8.19 7.23 -42.85
CA ASN A 23 -6.82 7.31 -42.30
C ASN A 23 -6.13 5.95 -42.25
N SER A 24 -5.77 5.42 -43.41
CA SER A 24 -4.84 4.29 -43.49
C SER A 24 -3.44 4.68 -42.96
N GLU A 25 -3.06 5.95 -43.05
CA GLU A 25 -1.80 6.48 -42.54
C GLU A 25 -1.75 6.55 -41.02
N GLN A 26 -2.79 7.05 -40.36
CA GLN A 26 -2.85 7.08 -38.90
C GLN A 26 -2.84 5.69 -38.27
N LEU A 27 -3.53 4.72 -38.89
CA LEU A 27 -3.52 3.35 -38.44
C LEU A 27 -2.13 2.71 -38.56
N THR A 28 -1.41 3.05 -39.61
CA THR A 28 -0.05 2.57 -39.87
C THR A 28 0.93 3.19 -38.87
N GLN A 29 0.74 4.47 -38.56
CA GLN A 29 1.57 5.18 -37.56
C GLN A 29 1.34 4.64 -36.14
N LEU A 30 0.10 4.43 -35.74
CA LEU A 30 -0.24 3.82 -34.45
C LEU A 30 0.31 2.39 -34.30
N LYS A 31 0.30 1.60 -35.38
CA LYS A 31 0.90 0.27 -35.38
C LYS A 31 2.41 0.35 -35.17
N LYS A 32 3.09 1.32 -35.80
CA LYS A 32 4.53 1.53 -35.66
C LYS A 32 4.89 1.97 -34.25
N GLU A 33 4.15 2.94 -33.67
CA GLU A 33 4.35 3.40 -32.29
C GLU A 33 4.11 2.27 -31.28
N ASN A 34 3.09 1.43 -31.47
CA ASN A 34 2.85 0.27 -30.61
C ASN A 34 3.99 -0.76 -30.71
N GLN A 35 4.60 -0.91 -31.85
CA GLN A 35 5.71 -1.83 -32.03
C GLN A 35 7.00 -1.28 -31.37
N GLU A 36 7.24 0.02 -31.48
CA GLU A 36 8.36 0.71 -30.80
C GLU A 36 8.19 0.66 -29.27
N LEU A 37 6.97 0.89 -28.75
CA LEU A 37 6.68 0.77 -27.32
C LEU A 37 6.89 -0.64 -26.79
N LYS A 38 6.52 -1.68 -27.55
CA LYS A 38 6.78 -3.07 -27.16
C LYS A 38 8.27 -3.35 -27.02
N ILE A 39 9.09 -2.86 -27.97
CA ILE A 39 10.55 -3.01 -27.92
C ILE A 39 11.13 -2.30 -26.68
N GLN A 40 10.64 -1.09 -26.37
CA GLN A 40 11.07 -0.35 -25.18
C GLN A 40 10.70 -1.07 -23.87
N VAL A 41 9.50 -1.66 -23.81
CA VAL A 41 9.08 -2.45 -22.63
C VAL A 41 9.96 -3.68 -22.44
N GLU A 42 10.30 -4.40 -23.50
CA GLU A 42 11.20 -5.56 -23.44
C GLU A 42 12.60 -5.16 -22.98
N ASP A 43 13.13 -4.04 -23.47
CA ASP A 43 14.46 -3.54 -23.08
C ASP A 43 14.48 -3.10 -21.60
N LEU A 44 13.45 -2.40 -21.14
CA LEU A 44 13.31 -2.01 -19.74
C LEU A 44 13.18 -3.23 -18.81
N GLN A 45 12.47 -4.27 -19.23
CA GLN A 45 12.38 -5.52 -18.46
C GLN A 45 13.74 -6.22 -18.36
N LYS A 46 14.51 -6.21 -19.44
CA LYS A 46 15.86 -6.76 -19.45
C LYS A 46 16.82 -5.98 -18.54
N GLN A 47 16.75 -4.65 -18.58
CA GLN A 47 17.55 -3.78 -17.70
C GLN A 47 17.19 -3.97 -16.23
N ASN A 48 15.89 -4.10 -15.89
CA ASN A 48 15.45 -4.39 -14.52
C ASN A 48 16.02 -5.73 -14.02
N LYS A 49 15.93 -6.77 -14.84
CA LYS A 49 16.49 -8.08 -14.48
C LYS A 49 18.02 -8.05 -14.29
N GLU A 50 18.71 -7.25 -15.09
CA GLU A 50 20.15 -7.05 -14.93
C GLU A 50 20.49 -6.28 -13.65
N LEU A 51 19.69 -5.25 -13.33
CA LEU A 51 19.83 -4.50 -12.06
C LEU A 51 19.56 -5.37 -10.85
N GLU A 52 18.53 -6.20 -10.88
CA GLU A 52 18.24 -7.17 -9.81
C GLU A 52 19.41 -8.14 -9.60
N ASN A 53 20.00 -8.66 -10.68
CA ASN A 53 21.16 -9.52 -10.60
C ASN A 53 22.40 -8.77 -10.03
N LYS A 54 22.60 -7.51 -10.40
CA LYS A 54 23.69 -6.68 -9.84
C LYS A 54 23.47 -6.41 -8.36
N VAL A 55 22.25 -6.08 -7.94
CA VAL A 55 21.90 -5.89 -6.53
C VAL A 55 22.14 -7.17 -5.73
N ALA A 56 21.77 -8.32 -6.27
CA ALA A 56 22.03 -9.62 -5.64
C ALA A 56 23.51 -9.94 -5.43
N MET A 57 24.41 -9.36 -6.25
CA MET A 57 25.87 -9.51 -6.07
C MET A 57 26.46 -8.58 -5.00
N TYR A 58 25.78 -7.48 -4.67
CA TYR A 58 26.23 -6.52 -3.67
C TYR A 58 25.66 -6.76 -2.27
N ILE A 59 24.74 -7.72 -2.12
CA ILE A 59 24.29 -8.17 -0.80
C ILE A 59 25.42 -9.04 -0.24
N PRO A 60 26.06 -8.66 0.89
CA PRO A 60 27.05 -9.51 1.53
C PRO A 60 26.45 -10.87 1.82
N LYS A 61 27.16 -11.94 1.44
CA LYS A 61 26.79 -13.30 1.82
C LYS A 61 27.00 -13.47 3.32
N GLU A 62 26.12 -12.90 4.12
CA GLU A 62 26.03 -13.27 5.53
C GLU A 62 25.37 -14.64 5.61
N GLN A 63 26.24 -15.60 5.88
CA GLN A 63 26.01 -16.93 6.46
C GLN A 63 24.73 -17.64 6.02
N LYS A 64 24.89 -18.51 5.01
CA LYS A 64 24.03 -19.69 4.85
C LYS A 64 24.18 -20.58 6.11
N ASN A 65 23.45 -20.24 7.15
CA ASN A 65 23.09 -21.24 8.13
C ASN A 65 21.91 -22.01 7.57
N ASN A 66 22.16 -23.27 7.20
CA ASN A 66 21.15 -24.26 6.88
C ASN A 66 20.27 -24.48 8.10
N ASN A 67 19.26 -23.66 8.26
CA ASN A 67 18.07 -24.03 9.00
C ASN A 67 16.91 -24.06 8.00
N LYS A 68 16.48 -25.28 7.73
CA LYS A 68 15.21 -25.63 7.13
C LYS A 68 14.12 -25.07 8.04
N SER A 69 13.91 -23.74 8.01
CA SER A 69 12.80 -23.11 8.72
C SER A 69 11.56 -23.39 7.88
N SER A 70 10.73 -24.32 8.37
CA SER A 70 9.29 -24.19 8.23
C SER A 70 8.99 -22.69 8.23
N GLN A 71 8.28 -22.19 7.22
CA GLN A 71 7.68 -20.86 7.25
C GLN A 71 6.70 -20.85 8.45
N GLU A 72 7.20 -20.59 9.64
CA GLU A 72 6.37 -20.07 10.69
C GLU A 72 5.81 -18.76 10.13
N GLN A 73 4.53 -18.76 9.89
CA GLN A 73 3.74 -17.57 9.70
C GLN A 73 3.97 -16.73 10.96
N VAL A 74 4.95 -15.80 10.89
CA VAL A 74 5.21 -14.89 12.02
C VAL A 74 3.92 -14.12 12.23
N SER A 75 3.25 -14.43 13.32
CA SER A 75 1.96 -13.82 13.66
C SER A 75 2.12 -12.30 13.65
N GLN A 76 1.10 -11.61 13.12
CA GLN A 76 1.09 -10.14 13.08
C GLN A 76 1.42 -9.56 14.46
N PRO A 77 2.45 -8.66 14.56
CA PRO A 77 2.98 -8.20 15.86
C PRO A 77 2.04 -7.27 16.63
N VAL A 78 1.02 -6.73 15.95
CA VAL A 78 0.04 -5.82 16.56
C VAL A 78 -1.38 -6.30 16.28
N LYS A 79 -2.30 -6.00 17.18
CA LYS A 79 -3.73 -6.18 16.96
C LYS A 79 -4.46 -4.85 17.12
N LEU A 80 -5.55 -4.67 16.40
CA LEU A 80 -6.45 -3.55 16.58
C LEU A 80 -7.17 -3.69 17.93
N ALA A 81 -6.90 -2.74 18.84
CA ALA A 81 -7.60 -2.68 20.13
C ALA A 81 -8.84 -1.78 20.04
N LYS A 82 -8.76 -0.68 19.30
CA LYS A 82 -9.89 0.25 19.11
C LYS A 82 -9.73 1.04 17.81
N ILE A 83 -10.82 1.27 17.13
CA ILE A 83 -10.99 2.30 16.11
C ILE A 83 -12.26 3.10 16.42
N ALA A 84 -12.20 4.41 16.30
CA ALA A 84 -13.35 5.28 16.52
C ALA A 84 -13.34 6.45 15.53
N PHE A 85 -14.53 6.87 15.11
CA PHE A 85 -14.73 7.98 14.18
C PHE A 85 -15.48 9.09 14.92
N ASP A 86 -14.93 10.31 14.91
CA ASP A 86 -15.59 11.52 15.36
C ASP A 86 -16.07 12.31 14.13
N LYS A 87 -17.31 12.77 14.20
CA LYS A 87 -18.02 13.49 13.14
C LYS A 87 -18.56 14.83 13.60
N SER A 88 -18.08 15.35 14.72
CA SER A 88 -18.52 16.66 15.26
C SER A 88 -18.11 17.83 14.37
N GLY A 89 -17.23 17.59 13.41
CA GLY A 89 -16.74 18.53 12.41
C GLY A 89 -16.25 17.81 11.17
N VAL A 90 -15.00 18.02 10.77
CA VAL A 90 -14.35 17.16 9.78
C VAL A 90 -14.17 15.79 10.40
N THR A 91 -14.48 14.73 9.63
CA THR A 91 -14.39 13.36 10.15
C THR A 91 -12.94 13.06 10.62
N GLU A 92 -12.80 12.71 11.87
CA GLU A 92 -11.54 12.24 12.45
C GLU A 92 -11.63 10.76 12.77
N VAL A 93 -10.53 10.04 12.58
CA VAL A 93 -10.38 8.65 13.00
C VAL A 93 -9.30 8.54 14.06
N SER A 94 -9.58 7.85 15.14
CA SER A 94 -8.58 7.46 16.13
C SER A 94 -8.40 5.95 16.10
N VAL A 95 -7.13 5.50 16.09
CA VAL A 95 -6.75 4.09 16.09
C VAL A 95 -5.88 3.82 17.31
N THR A 96 -6.16 2.69 17.97
CA THR A 96 -5.33 2.16 19.06
C THR A 96 -4.91 0.74 18.67
N LEU A 97 -3.60 0.52 18.59
CA LEU A 97 -3.00 -0.78 18.33
C LEU A 97 -2.35 -1.31 19.59
N GLN A 98 -2.49 -2.59 19.87
CA GLN A 98 -1.81 -3.27 20.96
C GLN A 98 -0.63 -4.08 20.42
N ASN A 99 0.54 -3.91 21.02
CA ASN A 99 1.70 -4.76 20.79
C ASN A 99 1.45 -6.15 21.38
N THR A 100 1.57 -7.18 20.57
CA THR A 100 1.38 -8.59 20.97
C THR A 100 2.70 -9.35 21.13
N THR A 101 3.83 -8.64 20.96
CA THR A 101 5.19 -9.23 21.01
C THR A 101 5.90 -8.92 22.33
N GLN A 102 7.08 -9.51 22.50
CA GLN A 102 7.98 -9.22 23.61
C GLN A 102 8.98 -8.08 23.30
N LYS A 103 8.98 -7.57 22.05
CA LYS A 103 9.83 -6.45 21.63
C LYS A 103 9.09 -5.12 21.83
N THR A 104 9.83 -4.03 21.94
CA THR A 104 9.24 -2.68 21.92
C THR A 104 9.05 -2.22 20.48
N ILE A 105 7.83 -1.82 20.12
CA ILE A 105 7.47 -1.24 18.82
C ILE A 105 7.70 0.27 18.90
N ASP A 106 8.31 0.86 17.85
CA ASP A 106 8.51 2.31 17.70
C ASP A 106 7.71 2.93 16.55
N ALA A 107 7.33 2.13 15.53
CA ALA A 107 6.45 2.60 14.47
C ALA A 107 5.62 1.47 13.84
N VAL A 108 4.43 1.85 13.34
CA VAL A 108 3.54 0.96 12.58
C VAL A 108 3.03 1.70 11.35
N GLU A 109 3.13 1.07 10.17
CA GLU A 109 2.51 1.54 8.93
C GLU A 109 1.31 0.67 8.58
N PHE A 110 0.20 1.31 8.19
CA PHE A 110 -1.06 0.65 7.89
C PHE A 110 -1.96 1.51 7.01
N VAL A 111 -3.04 0.91 6.53
CA VAL A 111 -4.17 1.62 5.89
C VAL A 111 -5.46 1.31 6.63
N ILE A 112 -6.47 2.16 6.42
CA ILE A 112 -7.83 1.94 6.92
C ILE A 112 -8.76 1.77 5.71
N LEU A 113 -9.45 0.65 5.65
CA LEU A 113 -10.59 0.42 4.77
C LEU A 113 -11.82 1.03 5.42
N GLN A 114 -12.55 1.87 4.71
CA GLN A 114 -13.63 2.70 5.23
C GLN A 114 -15.00 2.17 4.79
N PHE A 115 -15.95 2.12 5.73
CA PHE A 115 -17.28 1.60 5.48
C PHE A 115 -18.35 2.45 6.17
N ASP A 116 -19.56 2.44 5.61
CA ASP A 116 -20.74 3.04 6.20
C ASP A 116 -21.31 2.18 7.34
N ASN A 117 -22.40 2.62 7.96
CA ASN A 117 -23.09 1.89 9.03
C ASN A 117 -23.67 0.54 8.58
N PHE A 118 -23.90 0.34 7.29
CA PHE A 118 -24.37 -0.92 6.71
C PHE A 118 -23.23 -1.88 6.30
N GLY A 119 -21.96 -1.45 6.46
CA GLY A 119 -20.80 -2.23 6.04
C GLY A 119 -20.47 -2.11 4.55
N ARG A 120 -21.09 -1.18 3.82
CA ARG A 120 -20.78 -0.90 2.42
C ARG A 120 -19.58 0.04 2.32
N PRO A 121 -18.75 -0.05 1.26
CA PRO A 121 -17.64 0.86 1.05
C PRO A 121 -18.05 2.33 1.15
N ALA A 122 -17.34 3.10 1.98
CA ALA A 122 -17.50 4.54 2.10
C ALA A 122 -16.41 5.23 1.30
N TYR A 123 -16.76 5.75 0.14
CA TYR A 123 -15.82 6.36 -0.79
C TYR A 123 -15.58 7.83 -0.45
N ARG A 124 -14.34 8.29 -0.66
CA ARG A 124 -14.00 9.71 -0.59
C ARG A 124 -14.84 10.49 -1.61
N PHE A 125 -15.35 11.65 -1.26
CA PHE A 125 -16.24 12.48 -2.09
C PHE A 125 -17.52 11.77 -2.58
N ASN A 126 -17.92 10.65 -1.95
CA ASN A 126 -19.00 9.78 -2.41
C ASN A 126 -18.83 9.24 -3.84
N ASP A 127 -17.60 9.18 -4.33
CA ASP A 127 -17.25 8.73 -5.67
C ASP A 127 -16.36 7.48 -5.59
N SER A 128 -16.82 6.39 -6.19
CA SER A 128 -16.13 5.09 -6.18
C SER A 128 -14.76 5.11 -6.88
N SER A 129 -14.48 6.09 -7.74
CA SER A 129 -13.19 6.24 -8.40
C SER A 129 -12.05 6.54 -7.41
N TYR A 130 -12.36 7.13 -6.24
CA TYR A 130 -11.37 7.40 -5.18
C TYR A 130 -11.13 6.21 -4.24
N GLY A 131 -11.93 5.13 -4.36
CA GLY A 131 -11.84 3.99 -3.46
C GLY A 131 -12.25 4.30 -2.02
N ASN A 132 -12.20 3.26 -1.18
CA ASN A 132 -12.53 3.33 0.24
C ASN A 132 -11.32 3.04 1.15
N VAL A 133 -10.11 3.23 0.65
CA VAL A 133 -8.84 3.00 1.37
C VAL A 133 -8.18 4.33 1.64
N THR A 134 -7.67 4.53 2.85
CA THR A 134 -6.83 5.70 3.16
C THR A 134 -5.49 5.62 2.42
N SER A 135 -4.80 6.75 2.31
CA SER A 135 -3.35 6.73 2.09
C SER A 135 -2.67 5.93 3.21
N GLU A 136 -1.42 5.55 3.03
CA GLU A 136 -0.64 4.93 4.09
C GLU A 136 -0.54 5.88 5.29
N LEU A 137 -0.85 5.35 6.47
CA LEU A 137 -0.79 6.07 7.74
C LEU A 137 0.37 5.49 8.56
N THR A 138 1.12 6.37 9.20
CA THR A 138 2.21 5.99 10.11
C THR A 138 1.87 6.40 11.53
N MET A 139 1.95 5.46 12.46
CA MET A 139 1.83 5.68 13.89
C MET A 139 3.20 5.50 14.52
N GLN A 140 3.70 6.54 15.19
CA GLN A 140 4.99 6.51 15.88
C GLN A 140 4.77 6.59 17.40
N GLY A 141 5.65 5.95 18.16
CA GLY A 141 5.64 5.95 19.62
C GLY A 141 6.27 4.68 20.17
N ASN A 142 6.47 4.59 21.48
CA ASN A 142 7.08 3.45 22.12
C ASN A 142 5.99 2.60 22.81
N ALA A 143 5.74 1.40 22.29
CA ALA A 143 4.87 0.41 22.93
C ALA A 143 5.69 -0.83 23.31
N GLY A 144 5.98 -1.02 24.60
CA GLY A 144 6.56 -2.26 25.14
C GLY A 144 5.58 -3.44 25.01
N PRO A 145 5.96 -4.62 25.51
CA PRO A 145 5.11 -5.81 25.51
C PRO A 145 3.73 -5.53 26.12
N ASN A 146 2.64 -5.91 25.42
CA ASN A 146 1.26 -5.62 25.75
C ASN A 146 0.89 -4.13 25.82
N GLY A 147 1.80 -3.22 25.50
CA GLY A 147 1.59 -1.78 25.46
C GLY A 147 0.73 -1.37 24.25
N PHE A 148 0.35 -0.08 24.23
CA PHE A 148 -0.53 0.46 23.20
C PHE A 148 0.13 1.63 22.48
N LEU A 149 -0.08 1.71 21.17
CA LEU A 149 0.12 2.88 20.33
C LEU A 149 -1.25 3.49 20.04
N LYS A 150 -1.37 4.81 20.12
CA LYS A 150 -2.62 5.53 19.80
C LYS A 150 -2.29 6.78 19.01
N SER A 151 -3.01 6.99 17.92
CA SER A 151 -2.96 8.23 17.13
C SER A 151 -4.30 8.52 16.45
N GLY A 152 -4.43 9.73 15.90
CA GLY A 152 -5.61 10.18 15.18
C GLY A 152 -5.25 10.92 13.90
N TRP A 153 -6.14 10.85 12.92
CA TRP A 153 -6.00 11.50 11.61
C TRP A 153 -7.32 12.09 11.16
N THR A 154 -7.23 13.21 10.47
CA THR A 154 -8.37 13.79 9.78
C THR A 154 -8.61 13.06 8.47
N LEU A 155 -9.85 12.62 8.26
CA LEU A 155 -10.29 11.96 7.02
C LEU A 155 -11.10 12.97 6.21
N PHE A 156 -10.51 13.50 5.13
CA PHE A 156 -11.20 14.48 4.29
C PHE A 156 -12.28 13.81 3.44
N ASN A 157 -13.48 14.44 3.44
CA ASN A 157 -14.62 14.09 2.56
C ASN A 157 -15.09 12.62 2.63
N THR A 158 -15.14 12.08 3.85
CA THR A 158 -15.62 10.72 4.14
C THR A 158 -16.77 10.73 5.15
N GLU A 159 -17.74 11.60 4.94
CA GLU A 159 -18.87 11.83 5.86
C GLU A 159 -19.68 10.55 6.17
N LYS A 160 -19.71 9.59 5.26
CA LYS A 160 -20.42 8.31 5.43
C LYS A 160 -19.65 7.30 6.26
N THR A 161 -18.35 7.48 6.49
CA THR A 161 -17.54 6.48 7.20
C THR A 161 -17.97 6.39 8.66
N THR A 162 -18.34 5.19 9.09
CA THR A 162 -18.72 4.88 10.47
C THR A 162 -17.96 3.67 11.01
N LYS A 163 -17.41 2.84 10.12
CA LYS A 163 -16.65 1.64 10.44
C LYS A 163 -15.34 1.65 9.68
N GLY A 164 -14.31 1.03 10.24
CA GLY A 164 -13.02 0.89 9.60
C GLY A 164 -12.37 -0.44 9.93
N LYS A 165 -11.68 -1.00 8.93
CA LYS A 165 -10.83 -2.19 9.08
C LYS A 165 -9.39 -1.75 8.86
N VAL A 166 -8.52 -2.05 9.80
CA VAL A 166 -7.10 -1.71 9.73
C VAL A 166 -6.36 -2.89 9.10
N VAL A 167 -5.55 -2.60 8.06
CA VAL A 167 -4.64 -3.58 7.46
C VAL A 167 -3.21 -3.09 7.70
N ILE A 168 -2.45 -3.86 8.48
CA ILE A 168 -1.07 -3.53 8.83
C ILE A 168 -0.16 -3.87 7.67
N LYS A 169 0.71 -2.90 7.29
CA LYS A 169 1.72 -3.07 6.25
C LYS A 169 3.05 -3.53 6.83
N GLN A 170 3.54 -2.80 7.82
CA GLN A 170 4.79 -3.16 8.50
C GLN A 170 4.84 -2.62 9.94
N VAL A 171 5.72 -3.23 10.74
CA VAL A 171 5.96 -2.87 12.14
C VAL A 171 7.45 -2.76 12.36
N HIS A 172 7.90 -1.63 12.89
CA HIS A 172 9.27 -1.37 13.29
C HIS A 172 9.44 -1.57 14.79
N PHE A 173 10.59 -2.07 15.17
CA PHE A 173 10.97 -2.29 16.55
C PHE A 173 12.21 -1.47 16.93
N THR A 174 12.32 -1.08 18.18
CA THR A 174 13.44 -0.27 18.71
C THR A 174 14.79 -0.96 18.59
N ASP A 175 14.84 -2.26 18.37
CA ASP A 175 16.07 -3.03 18.10
C ASP A 175 16.50 -2.96 16.61
N GLY A 176 15.80 -2.17 15.79
CA GLY A 176 16.04 -2.00 14.36
C GLY A 176 15.45 -3.11 13.48
N SER A 177 14.84 -4.15 14.07
CA SER A 177 14.17 -5.18 13.27
C SER A 177 12.83 -4.68 12.73
N VAL A 178 12.40 -5.25 11.59
CA VAL A 178 11.16 -4.88 10.91
C VAL A 178 10.37 -6.15 10.58
N TRP A 179 9.09 -6.15 10.89
CA TRP A 179 8.14 -7.13 10.37
C TRP A 179 7.37 -6.53 9.21
N THR A 180 7.22 -7.27 8.11
CA THR A 180 6.48 -6.84 6.94
C THR A 180 5.37 -7.84 6.62
N ASN A 181 4.18 -7.33 6.31
CA ASN A 181 3.05 -8.15 5.89
C ASN A 181 3.19 -8.50 4.39
N ASN A 182 3.65 -9.70 4.10
CA ASN A 182 3.81 -10.18 2.71
C ASN A 182 2.47 -10.36 1.96
N ASN A 183 1.34 -10.31 2.69
CA ASN A 183 0.00 -10.41 2.12
C ASN A 183 -0.75 -9.07 2.08
N PHE A 184 -0.07 -7.95 2.36
CA PHE A 184 -0.70 -6.64 2.53
C PHE A 184 -1.66 -6.28 1.39
N GLU A 185 -1.19 -6.29 0.15
CA GLU A 185 -2.01 -5.93 -1.02
C GLU A 185 -3.22 -6.87 -1.17
N LYS A 186 -3.01 -8.16 -0.98
CA LYS A 186 -4.08 -9.17 -1.04
C LYS A 186 -5.14 -8.94 0.04
N GLU A 187 -4.72 -8.60 1.27
CA GLU A 187 -5.63 -8.32 2.38
C GLU A 187 -6.40 -7.01 2.15
N VAL A 188 -5.74 -5.99 1.61
CA VAL A 188 -6.39 -4.74 1.21
C VAL A 188 -7.44 -5.01 0.14
N ASP A 189 -7.08 -5.73 -0.93
CA ASP A 189 -8.01 -6.01 -2.03
C ASP A 189 -9.20 -6.89 -1.58
N ALA A 190 -8.95 -7.92 -0.79
CA ALA A 190 -10.00 -8.76 -0.23
C ALA A 190 -10.93 -8.00 0.74
N GLY A 191 -10.39 -7.01 1.45
CA GLY A 191 -11.13 -6.24 2.43
C GLY A 191 -11.98 -5.10 1.87
N LYS A 192 -11.77 -4.67 0.62
CA LYS A 192 -12.43 -3.48 0.04
C LYS A 192 -13.94 -3.59 -0.13
N ALA A 193 -14.46 -4.80 -0.37
CA ALA A 193 -15.83 -5.01 -0.82
C ALA A 193 -16.85 -4.88 0.31
N SER A 194 -16.54 -5.36 1.51
CA SER A 194 -17.45 -5.33 2.66
C SER A 194 -16.69 -5.31 4.00
N PHE A 195 -17.41 -4.92 5.05
CA PHE A 195 -16.89 -4.86 6.42
C PHE A 195 -16.87 -6.23 7.12
N GLU A 196 -17.29 -7.28 6.50
CA GLU A 196 -17.33 -8.63 7.10
C GLU A 196 -15.96 -9.15 7.52
#